data_4446f680d6e767cc5bf24cca095f308b
#
_entry.id   4446f680d6e767cc5bf24cca095f308b
#
_cell.length_a   1.000
_cell.length_b   1.000
_cell.length_c   1.000
_cell.angle_alpha   90.00
_cell.angle_beta   90.00
_cell.angle_gamma   90.00
#
_symmetry.space_group_name_H-M   'P 1'
#
loop_
_entity.id
_entity.type
_entity.pdbx_description
1 polymer ?
#
loop_
_entity_poly.entity_id
_entity_poly.type
_entity_poly.pdbx_seq_one_letter_code
_entity_poly.pdbx_strand_id
1 'polypeptide(L)'
;VSGANNQRLPTNALLLPYNVRMPKKLAYTPEHARSGLSAHFPTIETWPNQFPAYEIVIEAPEFTAVCPKTGLPDFGVITLRYMPDRRCLELKSFKEYLLAYRELGIFQENVVNRVLEDVVRAARPVWAVVRGEFRPRGGIGTVVEARWPRPDGRTGPPPRKEK
;
A
#
# COMPACT_ATOMS: atom_id res chain seq x y z
N VAL A 1 28.47 47.25 44.18
CA VAL A 1 29.51 46.58 43.43
C VAL A 1 28.95 45.22 43.00
N SER A 2 28.51 45.12 41.75
CA SER A 2 27.85 43.96 41.19
C SER A 2 28.80 43.33 40.17
N GLY A 3 29.23 42.10 40.45
CA GLY A 3 30.01 41.30 39.53
C GLY A 3 29.10 40.43 38.67
N ALA A 4 28.95 40.80 37.41
CA ALA A 4 28.26 39.96 36.41
C ALA A 4 29.18 38.79 36.00
N ASN A 5 28.80 37.58 36.41
CA ASN A 5 29.49 36.36 36.04
C ASN A 5 29.02 35.92 34.66
N ASN A 6 29.83 36.23 33.64
CA ASN A 6 29.56 35.89 32.25
C ASN A 6 30.12 34.48 31.98
N GLN A 7 29.35 33.44 32.31
CA GLN A 7 29.70 32.07 31.92
C GLN A 7 29.41 31.86 30.42
N ARG A 8 30.46 31.93 29.60
CA ARG A 8 30.41 31.44 28.24
C ARG A 8 30.24 29.92 28.24
N LEU A 9 29.14 29.45 27.67
CA LEU A 9 28.95 28.01 27.37
C LEU A 9 30.05 27.55 26.42
N PRO A 10 30.60 26.35 26.59
CA PRO A 10 31.61 25.83 25.68
C PRO A 10 30.97 25.52 24.33
N THR A 11 31.39 26.24 23.28
CA THR A 11 31.12 25.94 21.90
C THR A 11 31.96 24.73 21.45
N ASN A 12 31.64 23.55 21.97
CA ASN A 12 32.16 22.32 21.41
C ASN A 12 30.98 21.41 21.12
N ALA A 13 30.17 21.82 20.11
CA ALA A 13 29.30 20.89 19.41
C ALA A 13 30.22 19.89 18.70
N LEU A 14 30.39 18.74 19.31
CA LEU A 14 30.95 17.56 18.65
C LEU A 14 30.04 17.24 17.44
N LEU A 15 30.40 17.84 16.29
CA LEU A 15 29.97 17.37 14.99
C LEU A 15 30.57 15.96 14.85
N LEU A 16 29.84 14.96 15.34
CA LEU A 16 30.11 13.57 14.98
C LEU A 16 30.08 13.53 13.43
N PRO A 17 31.14 13.09 12.78
CA PRO A 17 31.09 12.92 11.34
C PRO A 17 30.01 11.88 11.07
N TYR A 18 28.90 12.33 10.49
CA TYR A 18 27.81 11.46 10.04
C TYR A 18 28.31 10.67 8.82
N ASN A 19 29.26 9.76 9.07
CA ASN A 19 29.73 8.80 8.09
C ASN A 19 28.64 7.74 7.96
N VAL A 20 27.52 8.11 7.34
CA VAL A 20 26.60 7.11 6.79
C VAL A 20 27.35 6.41 5.68
N ARG A 21 27.95 5.30 6.01
CA ARG A 21 28.42 4.34 5.02
C ARG A 21 27.20 3.87 4.26
N MET A 22 26.93 4.54 3.11
CA MET A 22 25.85 4.12 2.23
C MET A 22 26.07 2.63 1.94
N PRO A 23 25.10 1.77 2.26
CA PRO A 23 25.25 0.35 1.96
C PRO A 23 25.48 0.22 0.46
N LYS A 24 26.42 -0.67 0.08
CA LYS A 24 26.66 -1.04 -1.33
C LYS A 24 25.32 -1.14 -2.04
N LYS A 25 25.18 -0.49 -3.22
CA LYS A 25 23.98 -0.52 -4.06
C LYS A 25 23.33 -1.89 -4.00
N LEU A 26 22.26 -2.02 -3.21
CA LEU A 26 21.38 -3.18 -3.28
C LEU A 26 20.64 -3.04 -4.60
N ALA A 27 21.15 -3.68 -5.65
CA ALA A 27 20.46 -3.70 -6.93
C ALA A 27 19.05 -4.28 -6.73
N TYR A 28 18.06 -3.72 -7.43
CA TYR A 28 16.75 -4.34 -7.50
C TYR A 28 16.86 -5.61 -8.34
N THR A 29 16.22 -6.67 -7.87
CA THR A 29 16.15 -7.94 -8.58
C THR A 29 14.73 -8.22 -9.04
N PRO A 30 14.52 -9.09 -10.05
CA PRO A 30 13.18 -9.53 -10.44
C PRO A 30 12.39 -10.16 -9.29
N GLU A 31 13.06 -10.78 -8.32
CA GLU A 31 12.44 -11.37 -7.13
C GLU A 31 11.84 -10.28 -6.23
N HIS A 32 12.56 -9.17 -6.00
CA HIS A 32 12.00 -8.03 -5.27
C HIS A 32 10.75 -7.49 -5.96
N ALA A 33 10.77 -7.34 -7.30
CA ALA A 33 9.62 -6.84 -8.07
C ALA A 33 8.40 -7.75 -7.99
N ARG A 34 8.60 -9.06 -7.78
CA ARG A 34 7.52 -10.05 -7.67
C ARG A 34 7.12 -10.39 -6.24
N SER A 35 7.85 -9.84 -5.26
CA SER A 35 7.60 -10.12 -3.85
C SER A 35 6.14 -9.89 -3.49
N GLY A 36 5.54 -10.81 -2.75
CA GLY A 36 4.17 -10.75 -2.27
C GLY A 36 3.09 -11.06 -3.32
N LEU A 37 3.39 -11.09 -4.62
CA LEU A 37 2.38 -11.31 -5.66
C LEU A 37 1.79 -12.73 -5.67
N SER A 38 2.53 -13.73 -5.19
CA SER A 38 2.06 -15.10 -5.08
C SER A 38 1.53 -15.49 -3.69
N ALA A 39 1.45 -14.55 -2.75
CA ALA A 39 0.95 -14.82 -1.41
C ALA A 39 -0.52 -15.23 -1.43
N HIS A 40 -0.89 -16.18 -0.57
CA HIS A 40 -2.29 -16.54 -0.35
C HIS A 40 -2.94 -15.54 0.61
N PHE A 41 -4.13 -15.09 0.26
CA PHE A 41 -4.92 -14.17 1.05
C PHE A 41 -6.23 -14.80 1.48
N PRO A 42 -6.84 -14.34 2.59
CA PRO A 42 -8.23 -14.64 2.90
C PRO A 42 -9.14 -14.31 1.73
N THR A 43 -10.16 -15.11 1.54
CA THR A 43 -11.15 -14.89 0.48
C THR A 43 -11.97 -13.64 0.79
N ILE A 44 -12.09 -12.76 -0.19
CA ILE A 44 -13.03 -11.64 -0.12
C ILE A 44 -14.43 -12.18 -0.42
N GLU A 45 -15.29 -12.16 0.58
CA GLU A 45 -16.67 -12.59 0.45
C GLU A 45 -17.54 -11.48 -0.17
N THR A 46 -18.70 -11.86 -0.68
CA THR A 46 -19.67 -10.95 -1.31
C THR A 46 -21.08 -11.34 -0.97
N TRP A 47 -22.00 -10.37 -1.04
CA TRP A 47 -23.43 -10.57 -0.89
C TRP A 47 -24.21 -9.99 -2.08
N PRO A 48 -25.44 -10.45 -2.38
CA PRO A 48 -26.22 -10.00 -3.53
C PRO A 48 -26.59 -8.52 -3.43
N ASN A 49 -26.24 -7.74 -4.45
CA ASN A 49 -26.65 -6.33 -4.57
C ASN A 49 -28.16 -6.22 -4.86
N GLN A 50 -28.85 -5.29 -4.18
CA GLN A 50 -30.30 -5.09 -4.29
C GLN A 50 -30.69 -3.87 -5.14
N PHE A 51 -29.74 -2.95 -5.37
CA PHE A 51 -30.04 -1.66 -6.02
C PHE A 51 -29.02 -1.35 -7.13
N PRO A 52 -29.46 -0.75 -8.23
CA PRO A 52 -28.55 -0.31 -9.31
C PRO A 52 -27.98 1.08 -9.07
N ALA A 53 -26.92 1.41 -9.80
CA ALA A 53 -26.43 2.77 -10.06
C ALA A 53 -26.08 3.61 -8.83
N TYR A 54 -25.31 3.03 -7.90
CA TYR A 54 -24.73 3.78 -6.77
C TYR A 54 -23.25 3.41 -6.59
N GLU A 55 -22.55 4.24 -5.87
CA GLU A 55 -21.13 4.07 -5.58
C GLU A 55 -20.93 3.69 -4.11
N ILE A 56 -19.97 2.78 -3.87
CA ILE A 56 -19.50 2.46 -2.53
C ILE A 56 -18.06 2.95 -2.41
N VAL A 57 -17.77 3.68 -1.33
CA VAL A 57 -16.41 4.10 -0.95
C VAL A 57 -16.04 3.41 0.35
N ILE A 58 -14.93 2.71 0.34
CA ILE A 58 -14.36 2.04 1.51
C ILE A 58 -12.96 2.61 1.74
N GLU A 59 -12.71 3.09 2.95
CA GLU A 59 -11.43 3.66 3.34
C GLU A 59 -10.81 2.83 4.46
N ALA A 60 -9.55 2.43 4.29
CA ALA A 60 -8.75 1.70 5.25
C ALA A 60 -7.51 2.52 5.66
N PRO A 61 -7.66 3.40 6.68
CA PRO A 61 -6.61 4.35 7.08
C PRO A 61 -5.45 3.69 7.84
N GLU A 62 -5.61 2.46 8.30
CA GLU A 62 -4.62 1.70 9.07
C GLU A 62 -3.87 0.66 8.24
N PHE A 63 -3.80 0.86 6.93
CA PHE A 63 -3.12 -0.10 6.06
C PHE A 63 -1.62 -0.14 6.34
N THR A 64 -1.08 -1.35 6.44
CA THR A 64 0.36 -1.60 6.59
C THR A 64 0.81 -2.75 5.70
N ALA A 65 2.05 -2.64 5.20
CA ALA A 65 2.78 -3.70 4.51
C ALA A 65 4.27 -3.59 4.85
N VAL A 66 5.12 -4.44 4.29
CA VAL A 66 6.57 -4.40 4.48
C VAL A 66 7.25 -4.13 3.14
N CYS A 67 8.21 -3.20 3.12
CA CYS A 67 9.04 -3.00 1.94
C CYS A 67 9.95 -4.22 1.72
N PRO A 68 9.84 -4.94 0.58
CA PRO A 68 10.60 -6.18 0.37
C PRO A 68 12.11 -5.96 0.28
N LYS A 69 12.54 -4.72 0.06
CA LYS A 69 13.96 -4.38 -0.06
C LYS A 69 14.59 -3.98 1.27
N THR A 70 13.86 -3.25 2.11
CA THR A 70 14.42 -2.68 3.35
C THR A 70 13.96 -3.41 4.60
N GLY A 71 12.89 -4.20 4.52
CA GLY A 71 12.24 -4.82 5.67
C GLY A 71 11.51 -3.83 6.58
N LEU A 72 11.47 -2.54 6.20
CA LEU A 72 10.77 -1.51 6.98
C LEU A 72 9.27 -1.52 6.67
N PRO A 73 8.42 -1.18 7.67
CA PRO A 73 6.99 -1.10 7.46
C PRO A 73 6.64 0.08 6.56
N ASP A 74 5.67 -0.14 5.68
CA ASP A 74 4.95 0.86 4.91
C ASP A 74 3.59 1.11 5.55
N PHE A 75 3.27 2.36 5.81
CA PHE A 75 1.98 2.81 6.33
C PHE A 75 1.25 3.61 5.27
N GLY A 76 -0.06 3.47 5.19
CA GLY A 76 -0.83 4.23 4.22
C GLY A 76 -2.33 4.12 4.43
N VAL A 77 -3.05 4.78 3.54
CA VAL A 77 -4.51 4.69 3.42
C VAL A 77 -4.82 3.99 2.10
N ILE A 78 -5.62 2.94 2.15
CA ILE A 78 -6.19 2.33 0.94
C ILE A 78 -7.64 2.77 0.82
N THR A 79 -7.95 3.45 -0.27
CA THR A 79 -9.31 3.84 -0.64
C THR A 79 -9.76 3.03 -1.83
N LEU A 80 -10.85 2.29 -1.66
CA LEU A 80 -11.55 1.59 -2.73
C LEU A 80 -12.85 2.33 -3.03
N ARG A 81 -13.04 2.69 -4.31
CA ARG A 81 -14.31 3.21 -4.84
C ARG A 81 -14.79 2.26 -5.92
N TYR A 82 -16.05 1.86 -5.87
CA TYR A 82 -16.59 0.97 -6.91
C TYR A 82 -18.11 1.10 -7.06
N MET A 83 -18.58 0.80 -8.24
CA MET A 83 -20.00 0.63 -8.53
C MET A 83 -20.30 -0.87 -8.57
N PRO A 84 -21.06 -1.41 -7.60
CA PRO A 84 -21.44 -2.80 -7.63
C PRO A 84 -22.36 -3.10 -8.82
N ASP A 85 -22.17 -4.25 -9.47
CA ASP A 85 -23.14 -4.83 -10.39
C ASP A 85 -24.09 -5.75 -9.62
N ARG A 86 -23.84 -7.03 -9.61
CA ARG A 86 -24.67 -8.04 -8.94
C ARG A 86 -24.27 -8.35 -7.51
N ARG A 87 -23.10 -7.89 -7.08
CA ARG A 87 -22.50 -8.26 -5.78
C ARG A 87 -21.86 -7.05 -5.12
N CYS A 88 -22.08 -6.93 -3.80
CA CYS A 88 -21.34 -6.05 -2.93
C CYS A 88 -20.26 -6.82 -2.17
N LEU A 89 -19.15 -6.16 -1.81
CA LEU A 89 -18.13 -6.73 -0.94
C LEU A 89 -18.66 -6.89 0.48
N GLU A 90 -18.30 -8.00 1.13
CA GLU A 90 -18.51 -8.18 2.56
C GLU A 90 -17.33 -7.55 3.32
N LEU A 91 -17.64 -6.59 4.21
CA LEU A 91 -16.61 -5.71 4.80
C LEU A 91 -15.69 -6.42 5.80
N LYS A 92 -16.17 -7.42 6.52
CA LYS A 92 -15.35 -8.15 7.49
C LYS A 92 -14.27 -8.96 6.77
N SER A 93 -14.64 -9.72 5.76
CA SER A 93 -13.69 -10.48 4.95
C SER A 93 -12.70 -9.58 4.20
N PHE A 94 -13.18 -8.43 3.70
CA PHE A 94 -12.30 -7.45 3.08
C PHE A 94 -11.30 -6.84 4.07
N LYS A 95 -11.72 -6.57 5.32
CA LYS A 95 -10.81 -6.16 6.39
C LYS A 95 -9.75 -7.24 6.66
N GLU A 96 -10.15 -8.52 6.80
CA GLU A 96 -9.23 -9.63 7.03
C GLU A 96 -8.24 -9.78 5.86
N TYR A 97 -8.71 -9.61 4.63
CA TYR A 97 -7.87 -9.58 3.44
C TYR A 97 -6.82 -8.46 3.51
N LEU A 98 -7.18 -7.24 3.89
CA LEU A 98 -6.24 -6.13 4.03
C LEU A 98 -5.25 -6.34 5.19
N LEU A 99 -5.68 -6.96 6.29
CA LEU A 99 -4.81 -7.29 7.41
C LEU A 99 -3.70 -8.29 7.05
N ALA A 100 -3.92 -9.15 6.08
CA ALA A 100 -2.92 -10.12 5.62
C ALA A 100 -1.69 -9.47 4.95
N TYR A 101 -1.76 -8.18 4.63
CA TYR A 101 -0.60 -7.43 4.11
C TYR A 101 0.41 -7.02 5.19
N ARG A 102 0.04 -7.01 6.47
CA ARG A 102 0.85 -6.41 7.56
C ARG A 102 2.29 -6.89 7.63
N GLU A 103 2.51 -8.17 7.42
CA GLU A 103 3.84 -8.79 7.45
C GLU A 103 4.35 -9.18 6.06
N LEU A 104 3.58 -8.84 5.02
CA LEU A 104 3.92 -9.22 3.67
C LEU A 104 4.91 -8.25 3.03
N GLY A 105 6.04 -8.79 2.58
CA GLY A 105 6.99 -8.04 1.76
C GLY A 105 6.43 -7.80 0.35
N ILE A 106 5.93 -6.60 0.07
CA ILE A 106 5.33 -6.24 -1.21
C ILE A 106 5.51 -4.74 -1.49
N PHE A 107 5.78 -4.37 -2.75
CA PHE A 107 5.87 -2.96 -3.14
C PHE A 107 4.49 -2.30 -3.19
N GLN A 108 4.45 -0.99 -2.89
CA GLN A 108 3.24 -0.18 -2.82
C GLN A 108 2.43 -0.24 -4.12
N GLU A 109 3.09 -0.21 -5.27
CA GLU A 109 2.48 -0.32 -6.59
C GLU A 109 1.80 -1.69 -6.77
N ASN A 110 2.43 -2.75 -6.29
CA ASN A 110 1.88 -4.11 -6.35
C ASN A 110 0.68 -4.27 -5.40
N VAL A 111 0.71 -3.63 -4.22
CA VAL A 111 -0.43 -3.63 -3.28
C VAL A 111 -1.68 -3.13 -3.98
N VAL A 112 -1.63 -1.91 -4.53
CA VAL A 112 -2.80 -1.24 -5.12
C VAL A 112 -3.36 -2.02 -6.29
N ASN A 113 -2.48 -2.49 -7.18
CA ASN A 113 -2.89 -3.30 -8.32
C ASN A 113 -3.48 -4.65 -7.89
N ARG A 114 -2.90 -5.30 -6.89
CA ARG A 114 -3.40 -6.59 -6.39
C ARG A 114 -4.75 -6.45 -5.70
N VAL A 115 -4.93 -5.42 -4.87
CA VAL A 115 -6.23 -5.14 -4.24
C VAL A 115 -7.30 -4.95 -5.33
N LEU A 116 -7.01 -4.16 -6.37
CA LEU A 116 -7.95 -3.98 -7.49
C LEU A 116 -8.31 -5.30 -8.16
N GLU A 117 -7.31 -6.12 -8.50
CA GLU A 117 -7.53 -7.41 -9.16
C GLU A 117 -8.37 -8.37 -8.32
N ASP A 118 -8.09 -8.45 -7.02
CA ASP A 118 -8.80 -9.35 -6.11
C ASP A 118 -10.25 -8.87 -5.88
N VAL A 119 -10.49 -7.55 -5.77
CA VAL A 119 -11.82 -6.94 -5.70
C VAL A 119 -12.62 -7.22 -6.99
N VAL A 120 -12.02 -6.99 -8.15
CA VAL A 120 -12.67 -7.24 -9.45
C VAL A 120 -13.03 -8.72 -9.60
N ARG A 121 -12.16 -9.62 -9.16
CA ARG A 121 -12.42 -11.07 -9.20
C ARG A 121 -13.57 -11.46 -8.29
N ALA A 122 -13.66 -10.88 -7.09
CA ALA A 122 -14.69 -11.20 -6.09
C ALA A 122 -16.05 -10.62 -6.47
N ALA A 123 -16.14 -9.32 -6.70
CA ALA A 123 -17.40 -8.58 -6.84
C ALA A 123 -17.85 -8.38 -8.28
N ARG A 124 -16.93 -8.42 -9.27
CA ARG A 124 -17.19 -8.10 -10.69
C ARG A 124 -17.95 -6.78 -10.83
N PRO A 125 -17.41 -5.67 -10.34
CA PRO A 125 -18.09 -4.39 -10.35
C PRO A 125 -18.22 -3.84 -11.78
N VAL A 126 -19.12 -2.88 -11.99
CA VAL A 126 -19.22 -2.13 -13.26
C VAL A 126 -17.92 -1.36 -13.49
N TRP A 127 -17.41 -0.71 -12.45
CA TRP A 127 -16.09 -0.11 -12.42
C TRP A 127 -15.55 -0.11 -10.97
N ALA A 128 -14.24 -0.01 -10.84
CA ALA A 128 -13.57 0.14 -9.56
C ALA A 128 -12.30 0.99 -9.68
N VAL A 129 -11.99 1.71 -8.62
CA VAL A 129 -10.73 2.46 -8.45
C VAL A 129 -10.18 2.11 -7.08
N VAL A 130 -8.92 1.71 -7.04
CA VAL A 130 -8.16 1.56 -5.80
C VAL A 130 -7.07 2.61 -5.78
N ARG A 131 -7.02 3.41 -4.72
CA ARG A 131 -6.01 4.43 -4.47
C ARG A 131 -5.29 4.10 -3.18
N GLY A 132 -3.96 4.06 -3.21
CA GLY A 132 -3.09 3.92 -2.06
C GLY A 132 -2.31 5.20 -1.84
N GLU A 133 -2.42 5.81 -0.66
CA GLU A 133 -1.65 6.98 -0.23
C GLU A 133 -0.71 6.54 0.88
N PHE A 134 0.58 6.48 0.59
CA PHE A 134 1.58 5.96 1.52
C PHE A 134 2.33 7.09 2.21
N ARG A 135 2.57 6.92 3.52
CA ARG A 135 3.29 7.89 4.34
C ARG A 135 4.72 8.06 3.83
N PRO A 136 5.25 9.29 3.86
CA PRO A 136 6.61 9.56 3.40
C PRO A 136 7.67 8.74 4.15
N ARG A 137 8.61 8.21 3.37
CA ARG A 137 9.87 7.64 3.87
C ARG A 137 11.03 8.41 3.26
N GLY A 138 11.95 8.90 4.11
CA GLY A 138 13.04 9.77 3.65
C GLY A 138 12.56 11.04 2.94
N GLY A 139 11.38 11.56 3.30
CA GLY A 139 10.79 12.75 2.70
C GLY A 139 10.00 12.53 1.42
N ILE A 140 9.92 11.27 0.91
CA ILE A 140 9.19 10.95 -0.34
C ILE A 140 7.91 10.22 0.01
N GLY A 141 6.76 10.84 -0.28
CA GLY A 141 5.43 10.22 -0.25
C GLY A 141 5.06 9.64 -1.61
N THR A 142 4.28 8.57 -1.62
CA THR A 142 3.83 7.89 -2.84
C THR A 142 2.32 7.81 -2.87
N VAL A 143 1.74 8.13 -4.03
CA VAL A 143 0.33 7.86 -4.32
C VAL A 143 0.28 6.95 -5.54
N VAL A 144 -0.42 5.83 -5.41
CA VAL A 144 -0.64 4.87 -6.50
C VAL A 144 -2.14 4.75 -6.73
N GLU A 145 -2.57 4.78 -7.98
CA GLU A 145 -3.97 4.58 -8.33
C GLU A 145 -4.11 3.58 -9.47
N ALA A 146 -5.00 2.61 -9.31
CA ALA A 146 -5.33 1.61 -10.33
C ALA A 146 -6.84 1.61 -10.57
N ARG A 147 -7.26 1.39 -11.84
CA ARG A 147 -8.64 1.50 -12.28
C ARG A 147 -9.10 0.27 -13.06
N TRP A 148 -10.39 -0.05 -12.94
CA TRP A 148 -11.10 -1.05 -13.71
C TRP A 148 -12.39 -0.46 -14.30
N PRO A 149 -12.73 -0.64 -15.59
CA PRO A 149 -11.89 -1.27 -16.61
C PRO A 149 -10.58 -0.50 -16.82
N ARG A 150 -9.55 -1.20 -17.28
CA ARG A 150 -8.25 -0.57 -17.51
C ARG A 150 -8.32 0.38 -18.72
N PRO A 151 -7.62 1.54 -18.66
CA PRO A 151 -7.63 2.51 -19.77
C PRO A 151 -7.08 1.96 -21.08
N ASP A 152 -6.23 0.92 -21.02
CA ASP A 152 -5.64 0.25 -22.19
C ASP A 152 -6.55 -0.81 -22.83
N GLY A 153 -7.82 -0.89 -22.40
CA GLY A 153 -8.81 -1.83 -22.90
C GLY A 153 -8.61 -3.29 -22.48
N ARG A 154 -7.62 -3.60 -21.66
CA ARG A 154 -7.40 -4.95 -21.15
C ARG A 154 -8.55 -5.34 -20.22
N THR A 155 -9.24 -6.41 -20.55
CA THR A 155 -10.31 -6.98 -19.76
C THR A 155 -9.75 -8.15 -18.93
N GLY A 156 -9.80 -8.01 -17.60
CA GLY A 156 -9.36 -9.04 -16.64
C GLY A 156 -8.01 -8.78 -15.99
N PRO A 157 -7.82 -9.31 -14.79
CA PRO A 157 -6.50 -9.36 -14.18
C PRO A 157 -5.59 -10.23 -15.04
N PRO A 158 -4.28 -9.93 -15.13
CA PRO A 158 -3.37 -10.82 -15.80
C PRO A 158 -3.46 -12.21 -15.17
N PRO A 159 -3.38 -13.30 -15.97
CA PRO A 159 -3.44 -14.65 -15.43
C PRO A 159 -2.32 -14.81 -14.41
N ARG A 160 -2.68 -15.20 -13.18
CA ARG A 160 -1.69 -15.64 -12.21
C ARG A 160 -1.02 -16.87 -12.82
N LYS A 161 0.29 -16.81 -13.03
CA LYS A 161 1.05 -18.00 -13.38
C LYS A 161 0.96 -18.94 -12.17
N GLU A 162 0.07 -19.90 -12.25
CA GLU A 162 0.08 -21.06 -11.36
C GLU A 162 1.44 -21.75 -11.53
N LYS A 163 2.09 -22.04 -10.41
CA LYS A 163 3.31 -22.86 -10.39
C LYS A 163 2.92 -24.31 -10.30
#